data_d31237ecc6aa5f8f9b36506270b71174
#
_entry.id   d31237ecc6aa5f8f9b36506270b71174
#
_cell.length_a   1.000
_cell.length_b   1.000
_cell.length_c   1.000
_cell.angle_alpha   90.00
_cell.angle_beta   90.00
_cell.angle_gamma   90.00
#
_symmetry.space_group_name_H-M   'P 1'
#
loop_
_entity.id
_entity.type
_entity.pdbx_description
1 polymer ?
#
loop_
_entity_poly.entity_id
_entity_poly.type
_entity_poly.pdbx_seq_one_letter_code
_entity_poly.pdbx_strand_id
1 'polypeptide(L)'
;VGRVLQFSDVHFGREHRHACAAALDYAHATPCDLVLITGDVTQQGLPDEFEAAGDWIRRMPEPTFVIVGNHDVPYWSLAARLFHPWRAFERAIGHPAHDHQFLSETVMVRGVVTARGWQARPNWSKGVIDLAQTRKAAEALRQAPAGALRILACHHPLVEMIGAPMTGEVRRGDAAALIFAEAGVDLIATGHVHVPFALPIQLGDHCSYAVGCGTLSHRERGAPPSFNQIDWDAKEIVVTAIAWTGDRFEPGQKWHLPRRQDTRKPSTAPDPNVPGVREQAAT
;
A
#
# COMPACT_ATOMS: atom_id res chain seq x y z
N VAL A 1 -10.18 -16.25 -8.44
CA VAL A 1 -9.23 -16.09 -7.33
C VAL A 1 -8.17 -15.12 -7.80
N GLY A 2 -7.99 -14.01 -7.08
CA GLY A 2 -6.94 -13.03 -7.36
C GLY A 2 -5.80 -13.10 -6.34
N ARG A 3 -4.65 -12.47 -6.66
CA ARG A 3 -3.48 -12.40 -5.80
C ARG A 3 -2.77 -11.07 -5.87
N VAL A 4 -2.43 -10.49 -4.71
CA VAL A 4 -1.53 -9.36 -4.57
C VAL A 4 -0.32 -9.79 -3.73
N LEU A 5 0.89 -9.43 -4.14
CA LEU A 5 2.08 -9.49 -3.30
C LEU A 5 2.34 -8.10 -2.74
N GLN A 6 2.25 -7.94 -1.42
CA GLN A 6 2.48 -6.67 -0.73
C GLN A 6 3.85 -6.67 -0.06
N PHE A 7 4.71 -5.77 -0.49
CA PHE A 7 6.01 -5.46 0.12
C PHE A 7 5.98 -4.10 0.80
N SER A 8 6.87 -3.87 1.75
CA SER A 8 7.02 -2.58 2.43
C SER A 8 8.38 -2.45 3.12
N ASP A 9 8.76 -1.22 3.43
CA ASP A 9 9.87 -0.95 4.34
C ASP A 9 11.17 -1.67 3.94
N VAL A 10 11.52 -1.59 2.64
CA VAL A 10 12.74 -2.23 2.10
C VAL A 10 13.98 -1.50 2.60
N HIS A 11 13.87 -0.16 2.75
CA HIS A 11 14.92 0.71 3.29
C HIS A 11 16.28 0.50 2.62
N PHE A 12 16.36 0.68 1.29
CA PHE A 12 17.66 0.68 0.61
C PHE A 12 18.63 1.63 1.29
N GLY A 13 19.86 1.16 1.56
CA GLY A 13 20.81 1.72 2.52
C GLY A 13 20.84 1.00 3.87
N ARG A 14 19.82 0.16 4.18
CA ARG A 14 19.73 -0.76 5.32
C ARG A 14 18.98 -2.04 4.96
N GLU A 15 18.86 -2.32 3.67
CA GLU A 15 18.17 -3.52 3.16
C GLU A 15 18.86 -4.82 3.60
N HIS A 16 18.07 -5.87 3.79
CA HIS A 16 18.59 -7.23 3.93
C HIS A 16 18.79 -7.83 2.53
N ARG A 17 19.98 -7.68 1.96
CA ARG A 17 20.28 -7.97 0.54
C ARG A 17 19.83 -9.36 0.08
N HIS A 18 20.09 -10.41 0.87
CA HIS A 18 19.68 -11.78 0.52
C HIS A 18 18.14 -11.91 0.51
N ALA A 19 17.47 -11.33 1.50
CA ALA A 19 16.00 -11.32 1.52
C ALA A 19 15.42 -10.53 0.33
N CYS A 20 16.01 -9.38 -0.02
CA CYS A 20 15.56 -8.60 -1.19
C CYS A 20 15.74 -9.37 -2.52
N ALA A 21 16.84 -10.13 -2.68
CA ALA A 21 17.05 -10.98 -3.84
C ALA A 21 16.05 -12.14 -3.88
N ALA A 22 15.88 -12.86 -2.77
CA ALA A 22 14.93 -13.95 -2.66
C ALA A 22 13.46 -13.50 -2.82
N ALA A 23 13.14 -12.24 -2.42
CA ALA A 23 11.81 -11.67 -2.63
C ALA A 23 11.50 -11.45 -4.11
N LEU A 24 12.49 -11.05 -4.93
CA LEU A 24 12.35 -11.00 -6.39
C LEU A 24 12.10 -12.40 -6.97
N ASP A 25 12.90 -13.39 -6.56
CA ASP A 25 12.74 -14.77 -7.03
C ASP A 25 11.35 -15.32 -6.67
N TYR A 26 10.89 -15.06 -5.45
CA TYR A 26 9.54 -15.44 -5.01
C TYR A 26 8.46 -14.77 -5.85
N ALA A 27 8.59 -13.46 -6.10
CA ALA A 27 7.62 -12.70 -6.87
C ALA A 27 7.51 -13.21 -8.32
N HIS A 28 8.64 -13.56 -8.96
CA HIS A 28 8.65 -14.15 -10.30
C HIS A 28 8.11 -15.59 -10.34
N ALA A 29 8.32 -16.36 -9.27
CA ALA A 29 7.81 -17.73 -9.16
C ALA A 29 6.32 -17.79 -8.81
N THR A 30 5.72 -16.66 -8.36
CA THR A 30 4.36 -16.61 -7.84
C THR A 30 3.49 -15.68 -8.69
N PRO A 31 2.71 -16.17 -9.66
CA PRO A 31 1.83 -15.33 -10.46
C PRO A 31 0.89 -14.51 -9.59
N CYS A 32 0.80 -13.21 -9.84
CA CYS A 32 -0.05 -12.28 -9.12
C CYS A 32 -0.68 -11.23 -10.05
N ASP A 33 -1.81 -10.65 -9.64
CA ASP A 33 -2.49 -9.59 -10.37
C ASP A 33 -1.80 -8.24 -10.17
N LEU A 34 -1.05 -8.08 -9.06
CA LEU A 34 -0.39 -6.84 -8.70
C LEU A 34 0.73 -7.09 -7.68
N VAL A 35 1.85 -6.41 -7.85
CA VAL A 35 2.83 -6.15 -6.80
C VAL A 35 2.53 -4.79 -6.19
N LEU A 36 2.28 -4.75 -4.88
CA LEU A 36 1.99 -3.53 -4.11
C LEU A 36 3.16 -3.22 -3.17
N ILE A 37 3.74 -2.02 -3.25
CA ILE A 37 4.83 -1.59 -2.35
C ILE A 37 4.33 -0.41 -1.51
N THR A 38 4.19 -0.62 -0.19
CA THR A 38 3.54 0.31 0.74
C THR A 38 4.52 1.28 1.41
N GLY A 39 5.54 1.75 0.67
CA GLY A 39 6.43 2.86 1.05
C GLY A 39 7.69 2.44 1.80
N ASP A 40 8.46 3.46 2.22
CA ASP A 40 9.77 3.33 2.84
C ASP A 40 10.73 2.46 2.02
N VAL A 41 10.81 2.77 0.72
CA VAL A 41 11.74 2.08 -0.18
C VAL A 41 13.18 2.49 0.08
N THR A 42 13.41 3.72 0.59
CA THR A 42 14.74 4.23 0.97
C THR A 42 14.90 4.33 2.49
N GLN A 43 16.14 4.45 2.97
CA GLN A 43 16.45 4.65 4.40
C GLN A 43 16.45 6.15 4.79
N GLN A 44 16.95 7.03 3.92
CA GLN A 44 17.12 8.47 4.20
C GLN A 44 16.70 9.37 3.02
N GLY A 45 16.16 8.79 1.95
CA GLY A 45 15.79 9.53 0.75
C GLY A 45 16.99 10.04 -0.05
N LEU A 46 18.12 9.34 -0.02
CA LEU A 46 19.33 9.68 -0.74
C LEU A 46 19.25 9.26 -2.21
N PRO A 47 19.97 9.93 -3.14
CA PRO A 47 19.93 9.60 -4.56
C PRO A 47 20.36 8.16 -4.89
N ASP A 48 21.41 7.65 -4.25
CA ASP A 48 21.91 6.29 -4.40
C ASP A 48 20.94 5.24 -3.84
N GLU A 49 20.28 5.55 -2.74
CA GLU A 49 19.21 4.71 -2.18
C GLU A 49 18.02 4.63 -3.16
N PHE A 50 17.62 5.75 -3.77
CA PHE A 50 16.55 5.78 -4.77
C PHE A 50 16.95 5.06 -6.07
N GLU A 51 18.21 5.15 -6.50
CA GLU A 51 18.72 4.40 -7.66
C GLU A 51 18.60 2.90 -7.41
N ALA A 52 19.09 2.41 -6.27
CA ALA A 52 19.02 1.00 -5.88
C ALA A 52 17.56 0.52 -5.71
N ALA A 53 16.71 1.34 -5.09
CA ALA A 53 15.28 1.05 -4.94
C ALA A 53 14.58 0.96 -6.30
N GLY A 54 14.84 1.93 -7.19
CA GLY A 54 14.28 1.94 -8.55
C GLY A 54 14.72 0.73 -9.37
N ASP A 55 15.99 0.32 -9.26
CA ASP A 55 16.49 -0.88 -9.93
C ASP A 55 15.80 -2.15 -9.43
N TRP A 56 15.62 -2.29 -8.13
CA TRP A 56 14.92 -3.42 -7.54
C TRP A 56 13.44 -3.45 -7.93
N ILE A 57 12.75 -2.31 -7.90
CA ILE A 57 11.34 -2.18 -8.29
C ILE A 57 11.14 -2.52 -9.76
N ARG A 58 12.01 -2.04 -10.67
CA ARG A 58 11.93 -2.37 -12.11
C ARG A 58 12.13 -3.85 -12.42
N ARG A 59 12.72 -4.60 -11.51
CA ARG A 59 12.88 -6.06 -11.61
C ARG A 59 11.69 -6.83 -11.04
N MET A 60 10.73 -6.19 -10.38
CA MET A 60 9.49 -6.83 -9.95
C MET A 60 8.61 -7.21 -11.14
N PRO A 61 7.77 -8.25 -11.02
CA PRO A 61 6.74 -8.53 -12.01
C PRO A 61 5.77 -7.35 -12.17
N GLU A 62 5.41 -7.05 -13.40
CA GLU A 62 4.38 -6.05 -13.69
C GLU A 62 2.97 -6.69 -13.67
N PRO A 63 1.94 -5.94 -13.22
CA PRO A 63 2.01 -4.53 -12.81
C PRO A 63 2.53 -4.35 -11.38
N THR A 64 3.28 -3.25 -11.15
CA THR A 64 3.78 -2.85 -9.85
C THR A 64 3.24 -1.47 -9.45
N PHE A 65 2.68 -1.35 -8.24
CA PHE A 65 2.14 -0.12 -7.67
C PHE A 65 2.90 0.27 -6.40
N VAL A 66 3.45 1.48 -6.37
CA VAL A 66 4.32 1.94 -5.28
C VAL A 66 3.74 3.20 -4.65
N ILE A 67 3.72 3.28 -3.33
CA ILE A 67 3.39 4.52 -2.61
C ILE A 67 4.60 5.03 -1.82
N VAL A 68 4.59 6.31 -1.48
CA VAL A 68 5.66 6.96 -0.73
C VAL A 68 5.52 6.71 0.77
N GLY A 69 6.63 6.44 1.46
CA GLY A 69 6.73 6.38 2.91
C GLY A 69 7.41 7.62 3.54
N ASN A 70 7.62 7.61 4.84
CA ASN A 70 8.23 8.77 5.53
C ASN A 70 9.76 8.81 5.39
N HIS A 71 10.41 7.69 5.14
CA HIS A 71 11.84 7.63 4.84
C HIS A 71 12.17 8.02 3.40
N ASP A 72 11.18 8.02 2.50
CA ASP A 72 11.34 8.46 1.12
C ASP A 72 11.28 10.00 0.97
N VAL A 73 11.06 10.71 2.07
CA VAL A 73 11.15 12.17 2.12
C VAL A 73 12.59 12.58 2.47
N PRO A 74 13.21 13.56 1.76
CA PRO A 74 14.60 13.94 1.99
C PRO A 74 14.92 14.21 3.46
N TYR A 75 15.85 13.48 4.04
CA TYR A 75 16.21 13.63 5.46
C TYR A 75 17.12 14.83 5.71
N TRP A 76 18.14 15.02 4.88
CA TRP A 76 19.21 16.00 5.10
C TRP A 76 18.95 17.37 4.46
N SER A 77 18.07 17.48 3.48
CA SER A 77 17.78 18.74 2.80
C SER A 77 16.47 19.35 3.28
N LEU A 78 16.53 20.26 4.25
CA LEU A 78 15.36 20.95 4.77
C LEU A 78 14.60 21.71 3.66
N ALA A 79 15.31 22.34 2.74
CA ALA A 79 14.70 23.04 1.61
C ALA A 79 13.92 22.07 0.68
N ALA A 80 14.55 20.95 0.27
CA ALA A 80 13.87 19.94 -0.54
C ALA A 80 12.67 19.36 0.22
N ARG A 81 12.82 19.09 1.52
CA ARG A 81 11.76 18.56 2.38
C ARG A 81 10.55 19.49 2.48
N LEU A 82 10.78 20.82 2.54
CA LEU A 82 9.70 21.80 2.66
C LEU A 82 9.00 22.08 1.32
N PHE A 83 9.76 22.22 0.24
CA PHE A 83 9.23 22.70 -1.03
C PHE A 83 8.93 21.57 -2.05
N HIS A 84 9.67 20.46 -1.99
CA HIS A 84 9.56 19.37 -2.96
C HIS A 84 9.74 18.00 -2.30
N PRO A 85 8.96 17.65 -1.25
CA PRO A 85 9.22 16.48 -0.40
C PRO A 85 9.20 15.15 -1.15
N TRP A 86 8.47 15.03 -2.24
CA TRP A 86 8.30 13.78 -2.99
C TRP A 86 9.02 13.74 -4.34
N ARG A 87 9.70 14.83 -4.74
CA ARG A 87 10.32 14.94 -6.07
C ARG A 87 11.34 13.86 -6.38
N ALA A 88 12.13 13.43 -5.39
CA ALA A 88 13.11 12.37 -5.57
C ALA A 88 12.43 11.02 -5.80
N PHE A 89 11.41 10.70 -4.98
CA PHE A 89 10.56 9.53 -5.13
C PHE A 89 9.89 9.51 -6.52
N GLU A 90 9.18 10.58 -6.89
CA GLU A 90 8.46 10.66 -8.17
C GLU A 90 9.39 10.46 -9.38
N ARG A 91 10.62 10.98 -9.29
CA ARG A 91 11.63 10.78 -10.34
C ARG A 91 12.14 9.36 -10.41
N ALA A 92 12.36 8.71 -9.27
CA ALA A 92 12.90 7.36 -9.20
C ALA A 92 11.87 6.30 -9.59
N ILE A 93 10.61 6.50 -9.17
CA ILE A 93 9.52 5.53 -9.39
C ILE A 93 8.79 5.80 -10.72
N GLY A 94 8.81 7.04 -11.23
CA GLY A 94 8.24 7.38 -12.54
C GLY A 94 6.75 7.76 -12.52
N HIS A 95 6.15 7.97 -11.33
CA HIS A 95 4.77 8.45 -11.20
C HIS A 95 4.61 9.44 -10.04
N PRO A 96 3.54 10.26 -10.01
CA PRO A 96 3.30 11.19 -8.93
C PRO A 96 3.02 10.48 -7.60
N ALA A 97 3.45 11.08 -6.48
CA ALA A 97 3.18 10.57 -5.14
C ALA A 97 1.68 10.67 -4.77
N HIS A 98 1.00 11.68 -5.31
CA HIS A 98 -0.43 11.92 -5.07
C HIS A 98 -1.31 11.43 -6.21
N ASP A 99 -2.58 11.17 -5.88
CA ASP A 99 -3.64 10.80 -6.82
C ASP A 99 -3.34 9.59 -7.71
N HIS A 100 -2.37 8.76 -7.31
CA HIS A 100 -2.00 7.56 -8.03
C HIS A 100 -3.01 6.44 -7.79
N GLN A 101 -3.34 5.69 -8.85
CA GLN A 101 -4.27 4.56 -8.79
C GLN A 101 -3.88 3.45 -9.75
N PHE A 102 -4.25 2.24 -9.39
CA PHE A 102 -4.24 1.08 -10.26
C PHE A 102 -5.66 0.53 -10.39
N LEU A 103 -6.05 0.14 -11.59
CA LEU A 103 -7.36 -0.42 -11.88
C LEU A 103 -7.23 -1.58 -12.86
N SER A 104 -7.77 -2.72 -12.48
CA SER A 104 -8.01 -3.88 -13.34
C SER A 104 -9.44 -4.41 -13.12
N GLU A 105 -9.81 -5.48 -13.80
CA GLU A 105 -11.10 -6.15 -13.58
C GLU A 105 -11.20 -6.80 -12.19
N THR A 106 -10.07 -7.20 -11.60
CA THR A 106 -10.03 -7.99 -10.36
C THR A 106 -9.65 -7.19 -9.13
N VAL A 107 -8.91 -6.08 -9.28
CA VAL A 107 -8.43 -5.26 -8.17
C VAL A 107 -8.34 -3.78 -8.52
N MET A 108 -8.74 -2.93 -7.58
CA MET A 108 -8.53 -1.48 -7.64
C MET A 108 -7.76 -1.01 -6.42
N VAL A 109 -6.69 -0.26 -6.66
CA VAL A 109 -5.87 0.35 -5.60
C VAL A 109 -5.88 1.87 -5.73
N ARG A 110 -6.04 2.56 -4.60
CA ARG A 110 -5.84 4.02 -4.48
C ARG A 110 -4.74 4.30 -3.49
N GLY A 111 -3.72 5.04 -3.92
CA GLY A 111 -2.66 5.55 -3.05
C GLY A 111 -3.09 6.83 -2.32
N VAL A 112 -2.82 6.91 -1.02
CA VAL A 112 -3.00 8.13 -0.22
C VAL A 112 -1.72 8.43 0.55
N VAL A 113 -1.20 9.65 0.41
CA VAL A 113 0.04 10.07 1.06
C VAL A 113 -0.23 10.44 2.51
N THR A 114 0.40 9.70 3.42
CA THR A 114 0.39 10.00 4.86
C THR A 114 1.71 10.60 5.35
N ALA A 115 2.80 10.45 4.58
CA ALA A 115 4.10 11.06 4.84
C ALA A 115 4.08 12.56 4.51
N ARG A 116 4.68 13.38 5.36
CA ARG A 116 4.74 14.84 5.18
C ARG A 116 6.17 15.34 5.19
N GLY A 117 6.46 16.28 4.33
CA GLY A 117 7.74 16.99 4.33
C GLY A 117 7.94 17.80 5.60
N TRP A 118 6.88 18.44 6.10
CA TRP A 118 6.86 19.21 7.33
C TRP A 118 5.58 18.99 8.13
N GLN A 119 5.70 19.02 9.46
CA GLN A 119 4.60 18.94 10.40
C GLN A 119 4.90 19.81 11.63
N ALA A 120 3.88 20.42 12.22
CA ALA A 120 3.97 21.14 13.49
C ALA A 120 3.98 20.14 14.68
N ARG A 121 4.93 19.20 14.69
CA ARG A 121 5.17 18.24 15.78
C ARG A 121 6.64 17.81 15.79
N PRO A 122 7.22 17.46 16.97
CA PRO A 122 8.63 17.07 17.08
C PRO A 122 8.98 15.81 16.29
N ASN A 123 8.08 14.83 16.25
CA ASN A 123 8.32 13.57 15.54
C ASN A 123 7.69 13.61 14.13
N TRP A 124 8.54 13.77 13.11
CA TRP A 124 8.12 13.85 11.71
C TRP A 124 7.95 12.48 11.03
N SER A 125 8.30 11.38 11.72
CA SER A 125 8.00 10.03 11.22
C SER A 125 6.54 9.64 11.37
N LYS A 126 5.76 10.37 12.16
CA LYS A 126 4.32 10.11 12.33
C LYS A 126 3.52 10.65 11.15
N GLY A 127 2.50 9.87 10.71
CA GLY A 127 1.67 10.23 9.58
C GLY A 127 0.63 11.32 9.87
N VAL A 128 0.20 11.98 8.80
CA VAL A 128 -0.99 12.85 8.80
C VAL A 128 -1.79 12.55 7.55
N ILE A 129 -3.07 12.24 7.69
CA ILE A 129 -3.96 12.05 6.54
C ILE A 129 -4.85 13.28 6.33
N ASP A 130 -5.06 13.64 5.07
CA ASP A 130 -5.98 14.71 4.67
C ASP A 130 -7.37 14.14 4.40
N LEU A 131 -8.41 14.67 5.07
CA LEU A 131 -9.76 14.13 4.95
C LEU A 131 -10.43 14.47 3.60
N ALA A 132 -10.00 15.52 2.90
CA ALA A 132 -10.51 15.79 1.55
C ALA A 132 -9.94 14.77 0.56
N GLN A 133 -8.63 14.50 0.64
CA GLN A 133 -8.00 13.42 -0.11
C GLN A 133 -8.61 12.05 0.23
N THR A 134 -8.90 11.80 1.51
CA THR A 134 -9.58 10.56 1.95
C THR A 134 -10.93 10.38 1.26
N ARG A 135 -11.79 11.41 1.27
CA ARG A 135 -13.10 11.34 0.61
C ARG A 135 -12.99 11.13 -0.89
N LYS A 136 -12.06 11.83 -1.55
CA LYS A 136 -11.79 11.65 -3.00
C LYS A 136 -11.36 10.21 -3.31
N ALA A 137 -10.46 9.65 -2.51
CA ALA A 137 -10.00 8.27 -2.68
C ALA A 137 -11.11 7.25 -2.41
N ALA A 138 -11.91 7.47 -1.36
CA ALA A 138 -13.06 6.64 -1.02
C ALA A 138 -14.11 6.63 -2.14
N GLU A 139 -14.43 7.81 -2.70
CA GLU A 139 -15.36 7.91 -3.82
C GLU A 139 -14.85 7.20 -5.06
N ALA A 140 -13.56 7.33 -5.39
CA ALA A 140 -12.96 6.59 -6.49
C ALA A 140 -13.06 5.07 -6.29
N LEU A 141 -12.77 4.57 -5.07
CA LEU A 141 -12.85 3.13 -4.76
C LEU A 141 -14.30 2.58 -4.81
N ARG A 142 -15.33 3.42 -4.59
CA ARG A 142 -16.73 3.03 -4.82
C ARG A 142 -17.02 2.70 -6.28
N GLN A 143 -16.27 3.26 -7.22
CA GLN A 143 -16.43 3.03 -8.66
C GLN A 143 -15.68 1.79 -9.17
N ALA A 144 -15.03 1.02 -8.28
CA ALA A 144 -14.37 -0.23 -8.66
C ALA A 144 -15.33 -1.19 -9.34
N PRO A 145 -14.87 -2.00 -10.31
CA PRO A 145 -15.67 -3.05 -10.93
C PRO A 145 -16.35 -3.95 -9.89
N ALA A 146 -17.53 -4.47 -10.23
CA ALA A 146 -18.25 -5.38 -9.34
C ALA A 146 -17.40 -6.63 -9.07
N GLY A 147 -17.24 -6.97 -7.79
CA GLY A 147 -16.39 -8.09 -7.37
C GLY A 147 -14.88 -7.80 -7.31
N ALA A 148 -14.39 -6.67 -7.82
CA ALA A 148 -12.97 -6.31 -7.67
C ALA A 148 -12.62 -6.09 -6.19
N LEU A 149 -11.41 -6.48 -5.79
CA LEU A 149 -10.85 -6.17 -4.47
C LEU A 149 -10.51 -4.69 -4.40
N ARG A 150 -11.01 -3.98 -3.38
CA ARG A 150 -10.79 -2.55 -3.17
C ARG A 150 -9.74 -2.34 -2.12
N ILE A 151 -8.59 -1.81 -2.52
CA ILE A 151 -7.45 -1.57 -1.64
C ILE A 151 -7.19 -0.06 -1.54
N LEU A 152 -7.23 0.47 -0.32
CA LEU A 152 -6.53 1.70 -0.01
C LEU A 152 -5.09 1.36 0.34
N ALA A 153 -4.11 2.01 -0.30
CA ALA A 153 -2.71 1.91 0.05
C ALA A 153 -2.23 3.21 0.69
N CYS A 154 -1.71 3.14 1.91
CA CYS A 154 -1.02 4.25 2.58
C CYS A 154 0.09 3.69 3.46
N HIS A 155 1.15 4.50 3.69
CA HIS A 155 2.31 3.96 4.41
C HIS A 155 2.04 3.74 5.90
N HIS A 156 1.49 4.74 6.60
CA HIS A 156 1.24 4.65 8.04
C HIS A 156 -0.10 3.98 8.32
N PRO A 157 -0.19 3.04 9.28
CA PRO A 157 -1.44 2.47 9.74
C PRO A 157 -2.41 3.56 10.22
N LEU A 158 -3.65 3.55 9.72
CA LEU A 158 -4.67 4.55 10.09
C LEU A 158 -5.25 4.30 11.47
N VAL A 159 -5.23 3.05 11.94
CA VAL A 159 -5.67 2.63 13.27
C VAL A 159 -4.49 2.06 14.04
N GLU A 160 -4.45 2.29 15.34
CA GLU A 160 -3.39 1.74 16.17
C GLU A 160 -3.62 0.26 16.48
N MET A 161 -2.59 -0.54 16.34
CA MET A 161 -2.56 -1.90 16.81
C MET A 161 -2.13 -1.90 18.29
N ILE A 162 -3.00 -2.35 19.19
CA ILE A 162 -2.68 -2.49 20.62
C ILE A 162 -1.56 -3.52 20.76
N GLY A 163 -0.47 -3.15 21.45
CA GLY A 163 0.70 -4.01 21.64
C GLY A 163 1.72 -3.99 20.50
N ALA A 164 1.52 -3.15 19.47
CA ALA A 164 2.53 -2.94 18.44
C ALA A 164 3.84 -2.40 19.05
N PRO A 165 5.01 -2.80 18.49
CA PRO A 165 6.32 -2.32 18.96
C PRO A 165 6.50 -0.81 18.72
N MET A 166 5.62 -0.17 17.97
CA MET A 166 5.62 1.25 17.69
C MET A 166 4.19 1.78 17.52
N THR A 167 3.91 2.92 18.17
CA THR A 167 2.65 3.63 17.96
C THR A 167 2.72 4.41 16.65
N GLY A 168 1.95 3.98 15.67
CA GLY A 168 1.84 4.61 14.34
C GLY A 168 0.84 5.76 14.28
N GLU A 169 0.50 6.42 15.41
CA GLU A 169 -0.55 7.43 15.48
C GLU A 169 -0.57 8.40 14.29
N VAL A 170 -1.48 8.14 13.36
CA VAL A 170 -1.76 9.01 12.21
C VAL A 170 -2.79 10.04 12.62
N ARG A 171 -2.43 11.31 12.52
CA ARG A 171 -3.40 12.37 12.80
C ARG A 171 -4.59 12.27 11.83
N ARG A 172 -5.82 12.14 12.37
CA ARG A 172 -7.09 11.87 11.67
C ARG A 172 -7.18 10.46 11.07
N GLY A 173 -6.34 9.52 11.51
CA GLY A 173 -6.35 8.15 11.00
C GLY A 173 -7.67 7.44 11.23
N ASP A 174 -8.19 7.46 12.47
CA ASP A 174 -9.47 6.83 12.81
C ASP A 174 -10.62 7.35 11.96
N ALA A 175 -10.72 8.68 11.79
CA ALA A 175 -11.77 9.28 10.96
C ALA A 175 -11.65 8.85 9.48
N ALA A 176 -10.41 8.74 8.97
CA ALA A 176 -10.17 8.27 7.61
C ALA A 176 -10.52 6.78 7.47
N ALA A 177 -10.15 5.95 8.43
CA ALA A 177 -10.46 4.52 8.44
C ALA A 177 -11.98 4.27 8.39
N LEU A 178 -12.76 5.03 9.15
CA LEU A 178 -14.23 4.96 9.13
C LEU A 178 -14.81 5.38 7.77
N ILE A 179 -14.29 6.45 7.14
CA ILE A 179 -14.71 6.88 5.80
C ILE A 179 -14.46 5.77 4.76
N PHE A 180 -13.31 5.07 4.84
CA PHE A 180 -13.01 3.97 3.93
C PHE A 180 -13.88 2.74 4.21
N ALA A 181 -14.15 2.40 5.47
CA ALA A 181 -15.06 1.32 5.84
C ALA A 181 -16.47 1.58 5.29
N GLU A 182 -17.00 2.81 5.46
CA GLU A 182 -18.29 3.24 4.90
C GLU A 182 -18.31 3.18 3.37
N ALA A 183 -17.18 3.48 2.73
CA ALA A 183 -17.04 3.38 1.27
C ALA A 183 -16.98 1.94 0.75
N GLY A 184 -16.91 0.95 1.62
CA GLY A 184 -16.80 -0.46 1.27
C GLY A 184 -15.43 -0.85 0.74
N VAL A 185 -14.37 -0.19 1.24
CA VAL A 185 -12.98 -0.61 1.00
C VAL A 185 -12.76 -1.95 1.69
N ASP A 186 -12.21 -2.93 0.98
CA ASP A 186 -11.95 -4.25 1.54
C ASP A 186 -10.72 -4.19 2.46
N LEU A 187 -9.60 -3.64 1.96
CA LEU A 187 -8.32 -3.58 2.67
C LEU A 187 -7.75 -2.15 2.76
N ILE A 188 -7.18 -1.82 3.90
CA ILE A 188 -6.26 -0.69 4.10
C ILE A 188 -4.86 -1.28 4.26
N ALA A 189 -4.09 -1.30 3.17
CA ALA A 189 -2.74 -1.87 3.11
C ALA A 189 -1.70 -0.84 3.55
N THR A 190 -0.87 -1.21 4.53
CA THR A 190 0.10 -0.31 5.18
C THR A 190 1.45 -0.98 5.42
N GLY A 191 2.47 -0.16 5.73
CA GLY A 191 3.79 -0.59 6.19
C GLY A 191 4.11 -0.01 7.57
N HIS A 192 5.28 0.62 7.71
CA HIS A 192 5.76 1.44 8.82
C HIS A 192 6.08 0.70 10.12
N VAL A 193 5.22 -0.21 10.59
CA VAL A 193 5.42 -0.92 11.86
C VAL A 193 6.38 -2.10 11.75
N HIS A 194 6.72 -2.55 10.54
CA HIS A 194 7.63 -3.64 10.23
C HIS A 194 7.20 -5.03 10.75
N VAL A 195 5.95 -5.16 11.15
CA VAL A 195 5.37 -6.43 11.65
C VAL A 195 4.09 -6.71 10.89
N PRO A 196 3.91 -7.90 10.29
CA PRO A 196 2.68 -8.28 9.64
C PRO A 196 1.51 -8.35 10.63
N PHE A 197 0.36 -7.81 10.23
CA PHE A 197 -0.89 -7.95 10.98
C PHE A 197 -2.11 -7.81 10.06
N ALA A 198 -3.26 -8.32 10.53
CA ALA A 198 -4.56 -8.00 9.95
C ALA A 198 -5.57 -7.79 11.08
N LEU A 199 -6.26 -6.63 11.05
CA LEU A 199 -7.20 -6.21 12.08
C LEU A 199 -8.50 -5.72 11.45
N PRO A 200 -9.68 -6.09 11.99
CA PRO A 200 -10.96 -5.57 11.50
C PRO A 200 -11.14 -4.11 11.90
N ILE A 201 -11.69 -3.32 10.97
CA ILE A 201 -12.20 -1.96 11.19
C ILE A 201 -13.70 -2.03 10.94
N GLN A 202 -14.48 -1.98 12.02
CA GLN A 202 -15.92 -2.14 11.94
C GLN A 202 -16.65 -0.82 12.20
N LEU A 203 -17.65 -0.54 11.35
CA LEU A 203 -18.55 0.60 11.46
C LEU A 203 -19.99 0.12 11.15
N GLY A 204 -20.77 -0.18 12.17
CA GLY A 204 -22.08 -0.83 11.98
C GLY A 204 -21.94 -2.15 11.20
N ASP A 205 -22.64 -2.25 10.08
CA ASP A 205 -22.58 -3.42 9.19
C ASP A 205 -21.40 -3.36 8.18
N HIS A 206 -20.60 -2.26 8.21
CA HIS A 206 -19.45 -2.10 7.36
C HIS A 206 -18.19 -2.66 8.03
N CYS A 207 -17.43 -3.45 7.30
CA CYS A 207 -16.16 -4.00 7.76
C CYS A 207 -15.10 -3.80 6.68
N SER A 208 -13.97 -3.23 7.06
CA SER A 208 -12.70 -3.20 6.31
C SER A 208 -11.63 -3.86 7.15
N TYR A 209 -10.49 -4.17 6.56
CA TYR A 209 -9.38 -4.74 7.31
C TYR A 209 -8.13 -3.88 7.15
N ALA A 210 -7.52 -3.46 8.27
CA ALA A 210 -6.18 -2.90 8.28
C ALA A 210 -5.17 -4.04 8.14
N VAL A 211 -4.34 -3.98 7.11
CA VAL A 211 -3.31 -4.99 6.82
C VAL A 211 -1.95 -4.33 6.83
N GLY A 212 -1.13 -4.68 7.82
CA GLY A 212 0.25 -4.25 7.92
C GLY A 212 1.20 -5.23 7.27
N CYS A 213 2.24 -4.70 6.64
CA CYS A 213 3.30 -5.48 6.04
C CYS A 213 4.53 -5.55 6.95
N GLY A 214 5.34 -6.59 6.78
CA GLY A 214 6.68 -6.68 7.37
C GLY A 214 7.68 -5.78 6.65
N THR A 215 8.96 -5.98 6.94
CA THR A 215 10.09 -5.26 6.34
C THR A 215 11.00 -6.22 5.58
N LEU A 216 11.74 -5.73 4.59
CA LEU A 216 12.86 -6.45 3.95
C LEU A 216 14.22 -5.87 4.38
N SER A 217 14.25 -5.12 5.47
CA SER A 217 15.47 -4.49 5.99
C SER A 217 15.97 -5.14 7.27
N HIS A 218 17.17 -4.74 7.69
CA HIS A 218 17.72 -5.10 9.02
C HIS A 218 17.06 -4.34 10.18
N ARG A 219 15.97 -3.58 9.92
CA ARG A 219 15.20 -2.86 10.95
C ARG A 219 14.06 -3.71 11.49
N GLU A 220 14.38 -4.92 11.87
CA GLU A 220 13.44 -5.86 12.49
C GLU A 220 12.88 -5.31 13.81
N ARG A 221 11.58 -5.53 14.05
CA ARG A 221 10.87 -5.09 15.25
C ARG A 221 10.12 -6.26 15.91
N GLY A 222 10.82 -7.36 16.11
CA GLY A 222 10.26 -8.57 16.72
C GLY A 222 9.66 -9.57 15.73
N ALA A 223 9.81 -9.31 14.41
CA ALA A 223 9.50 -10.25 13.35
C ALA A 223 10.65 -10.28 12.35
N PRO A 224 10.97 -11.45 11.74
CA PRO A 224 11.98 -11.53 10.68
C PRO A 224 11.54 -10.75 9.44
N PRO A 225 12.47 -10.51 8.49
CA PRO A 225 12.09 -9.94 7.19
C PRO A 225 10.93 -10.71 6.59
N SER A 226 9.93 -9.99 6.11
CA SER A 226 8.70 -10.61 5.60
C SER A 226 7.92 -9.66 4.71
N PHE A 227 7.04 -10.23 3.90
CA PHE A 227 6.05 -9.55 3.07
C PHE A 227 4.73 -10.32 3.12
N ASN A 228 3.64 -9.77 2.55
CA ASN A 228 2.35 -10.43 2.54
C ASN A 228 2.02 -10.98 1.15
N GLN A 229 1.48 -12.19 1.11
CA GLN A 229 0.69 -12.70 0.00
C GLN A 229 -0.78 -12.55 0.37
N ILE A 230 -1.55 -11.88 -0.47
CA ILE A 230 -2.97 -11.60 -0.27
C ILE A 230 -3.74 -12.31 -1.39
N ASP A 231 -4.42 -13.38 -1.04
CA ASP A 231 -5.28 -14.13 -1.95
C ASP A 231 -6.74 -13.82 -1.65
N TRP A 232 -7.61 -13.74 -2.67
CA TRP A 232 -9.04 -13.52 -2.43
C TRP A 232 -9.92 -14.22 -3.46
N ASP A 233 -11.14 -14.47 -3.03
CA ASP A 233 -12.26 -14.85 -3.88
C ASP A 233 -13.50 -13.99 -3.58
N ALA A 234 -14.70 -14.47 -3.94
CA ALA A 234 -15.94 -13.72 -3.68
C ALA A 234 -16.35 -13.72 -2.19
N LYS A 235 -15.79 -14.60 -1.35
CA LYS A 235 -16.23 -14.82 0.03
C LYS A 235 -15.20 -14.43 1.08
N GLU A 236 -13.93 -14.55 0.75
CA GLU A 236 -12.85 -14.46 1.71
C GLU A 236 -11.62 -13.77 1.11
N ILE A 237 -10.86 -13.09 1.97
CA ILE A 237 -9.50 -12.62 1.72
C ILE A 237 -8.59 -13.36 2.68
N VAL A 238 -7.54 -13.98 2.17
CA VAL A 238 -6.53 -14.65 2.99
C VAL A 238 -5.23 -13.88 2.90
N VAL A 239 -4.79 -13.31 4.02
CA VAL A 239 -3.49 -12.66 4.13
C VAL A 239 -2.52 -13.66 4.73
N THR A 240 -1.44 -13.97 4.04
CA THR A 240 -0.36 -14.85 4.52
C THR A 240 0.92 -14.04 4.64
N ALA A 241 1.47 -13.94 5.84
CA ALA A 241 2.82 -13.41 6.02
C ALA A 241 3.84 -14.44 5.50
N ILE A 242 4.65 -14.02 4.54
CA ILE A 242 5.73 -14.84 3.96
C ILE A 242 7.02 -14.39 4.62
N ALA A 243 7.56 -15.23 5.51
CA ALA A 243 8.65 -14.90 6.42
C ALA A 243 9.99 -15.47 5.96
N TRP A 244 11.06 -14.70 6.16
CA TRP A 244 12.43 -15.11 5.89
C TRP A 244 12.93 -16.09 6.95
N THR A 245 13.44 -17.24 6.52
CA THR A 245 13.95 -18.30 7.39
C THR A 245 15.48 -18.27 7.58
N GLY A 246 16.14 -17.32 6.90
CA GLY A 246 17.60 -17.21 6.85
C GLY A 246 18.18 -17.57 5.46
N ASP A 247 17.47 -18.39 4.70
CA ASP A 247 17.88 -18.84 3.36
C ASP A 247 16.77 -18.71 2.30
N ARG A 248 15.50 -18.75 2.69
CA ARG A 248 14.33 -18.65 1.79
C ARG A 248 13.12 -18.04 2.49
N PHE A 249 12.11 -17.71 1.71
CA PHE A 249 10.82 -17.28 2.21
C PHE A 249 9.86 -18.47 2.34
N GLU A 250 9.18 -18.56 3.50
CA GLU A 250 8.19 -19.58 3.79
C GLU A 250 6.88 -18.96 4.31
N PRO A 251 5.73 -19.59 4.02
CA PRO A 251 4.46 -19.18 4.60
C PRO A 251 4.48 -19.27 6.13
N GLY A 252 4.17 -18.16 6.80
CA GLY A 252 4.02 -18.06 8.24
C GLY A 252 2.57 -17.89 8.68
N GLN A 253 2.31 -16.85 9.46
CA GLN A 253 0.98 -16.55 10.00
C GLN A 253 -0.02 -16.25 8.88
N LYS A 254 -1.26 -16.74 9.05
CA LYS A 254 -2.38 -16.52 8.14
C LYS A 254 -3.55 -15.86 8.87
N TRP A 255 -4.23 -14.96 8.18
CA TRP A 255 -5.48 -14.35 8.61
C TRP A 255 -6.54 -14.61 7.55
N HIS A 256 -7.67 -15.16 8.00
CA HIS A 256 -8.85 -15.43 7.19
C HIS A 256 -9.87 -14.32 7.45
N LEU A 257 -10.13 -13.51 6.43
CA LEU A 257 -10.90 -12.28 6.52
C LEU A 257 -12.15 -12.42 5.66
N PRO A 258 -13.34 -12.60 6.26
CA PRO A 258 -14.59 -12.67 5.50
C PRO A 258 -14.76 -11.44 4.60
N ARG A 259 -15.01 -11.69 3.32
CA ARG A 259 -15.22 -10.62 2.37
C ARG A 259 -16.66 -10.19 2.37
N ARG A 260 -16.89 -8.88 2.35
CA ARG A 260 -18.21 -8.31 2.20
C ARG A 260 -18.80 -8.70 0.84
N GLN A 261 -20.00 -9.27 0.81
CA GLN A 261 -20.72 -9.48 -0.45
C GLN A 261 -21.11 -8.13 -1.04
N ASP A 262 -20.71 -7.87 -2.26
CA ASP A 262 -21.11 -6.66 -2.99
C ASP A 262 -22.60 -6.81 -3.37
N THR A 263 -23.49 -6.19 -2.60
CA THR A 263 -24.94 -6.21 -2.84
C THR A 263 -25.36 -5.24 -3.95
N ARG A 264 -24.42 -4.50 -4.54
CA ARG A 264 -24.71 -3.63 -5.68
C ARG A 264 -25.04 -4.50 -6.90
N LYS A 265 -26.23 -4.29 -7.48
CA LYS A 265 -26.52 -4.83 -8.81
C LYS A 265 -25.48 -4.26 -9.79
N PRO A 266 -24.94 -5.07 -10.71
CA PRO A 266 -24.09 -4.56 -11.76
C PRO A 266 -24.86 -3.43 -12.46
N SER A 267 -24.24 -2.27 -12.61
CA SER A 267 -24.80 -1.16 -13.38
C SER A 267 -24.90 -1.61 -14.85
N THR A 268 -26.08 -2.05 -15.23
CA THR A 268 -26.39 -2.38 -16.62
C THR A 268 -26.78 -1.10 -17.33
N ALA A 269 -25.87 -0.24 -17.65
CA ALA A 269 -25.80 0.65 -18.81
C ALA A 269 -24.72 1.72 -18.58
N PRO A 270 -23.92 2.08 -19.58
CA PRO A 270 -23.19 3.34 -19.54
C PRO A 270 -24.23 4.49 -19.54
N ASP A 271 -24.03 5.46 -18.65
CA ASP A 271 -24.83 6.69 -18.61
C ASP A 271 -24.72 7.39 -19.98
N PRO A 272 -25.81 7.55 -20.72
CA PRO A 272 -25.78 8.19 -22.04
C PRO A 272 -25.45 9.70 -21.98
N ASN A 273 -25.29 10.28 -20.77
CA ASN A 273 -25.00 11.69 -20.54
C ASN A 273 -23.53 12.00 -20.22
N VAL A 274 -22.63 11.03 -20.28
CA VAL A 274 -21.16 11.29 -20.16
C VAL A 274 -20.66 11.73 -21.54
N PRO A 275 -20.23 12.99 -21.76
CA PRO A 275 -19.75 13.44 -23.06
C PRO A 275 -18.42 12.77 -23.42
N GLY A 276 -18.44 11.95 -24.46
CA GLY A 276 -17.40 11.83 -25.44
C GLY A 276 -16.16 11.02 -25.13
N VAL A 277 -16.21 9.70 -25.26
CA VAL A 277 -15.13 8.98 -25.94
C VAL A 277 -15.58 8.79 -27.40
N ARG A 278 -15.14 9.68 -28.29
CA ARG A 278 -15.25 9.44 -29.71
C ARG A 278 -14.18 8.42 -30.10
N GLU A 279 -14.66 7.29 -30.64
CA GLU A 279 -13.87 6.38 -31.45
C GLU A 279 -13.11 7.19 -32.52
N GLN A 280 -11.77 7.08 -32.51
CA GLN A 280 -11.01 7.30 -33.74
C GLN A 280 -11.00 5.98 -34.49
N ALA A 281 -12.01 5.80 -35.34
CA ALA A 281 -11.99 4.81 -36.41
C ALA A 281 -11.16 5.36 -37.57
N ALA A 282 -10.27 4.50 -38.00
CA ALA A 282 -9.50 4.41 -39.24
C ALA A 282 -9.84 5.39 -40.40
N THR A 283 -8.83 6.03 -40.89
CA THR A 283 -8.42 6.05 -42.31
C THR A 283 -6.89 6.13 -42.37
#